data_162b5357f4ed71ac57d457d0bfd181cd
#
_entry.id   162b5357f4ed71ac57d457d0bfd181cd
#
_cell.length_a   1.000
_cell.length_b   1.000
_cell.length_c   1.000
_cell.angle_alpha   90.00
_cell.angle_beta   90.00
_cell.angle_gamma   90.00
#
_symmetry.space_group_name_H-M   'P 1'
#
loop_
_entity.id
_entity.type
_entity.pdbx_description
1 polymer ?
#
loop_
_entity_poly.entity_id
_entity_poly.type
_entity_poly.pdbx_seq_one_letter_code
_entity_poly.pdbx_strand_id
1 'polypeptide(L)'
;MKFLLLLLLLVLSINCNTTKEKESKDLTNGIELVVLGIAQDAGFPQAGCEKENCQLYWDGKVEARHATSLGLIDHNTGKYWLFEATPNFKYQLHEIKQLANSSENPSGIFLTHAHIGHYTGLMHLGHEVMGASNIPVYVMPRMKSFLETNGPWSQLVGMENISIKQLTADSSVQLNSSITVTPFLVPHRDEFSETVGYKIQTDSTSVLFIPDINKWNIWDRSIVEEISKVDYAFLDATFYDSNELPGRDMSEIPHPFVEESVELFKNLPDSEKAKVHFIHFNHTNSLILESPERKEVEDLGFNVAFEEMRIDLN
;
A
#
# COMPACT_ATOMS: atom_id res chain seq x y z
N MET A 1 -67.43 -28.72 25.93
CA MET A 1 -66.56 -28.45 24.72
C MET A 1 -65.42 -27.56 25.16
N LYS A 2 -64.22 -28.12 25.38
CA LYS A 2 -63.02 -27.37 25.78
C LYS A 2 -62.16 -27.27 24.54
N PHE A 3 -61.93 -26.02 24.03
CA PHE A 3 -61.00 -25.75 22.97
C PHE A 3 -59.59 -25.68 23.56
N LEU A 4 -58.70 -26.55 23.11
CA LEU A 4 -57.28 -26.58 23.44
C LEU A 4 -56.54 -25.73 22.38
N LEU A 5 -55.98 -24.56 22.77
CA LEU A 5 -55.18 -23.72 21.93
C LEU A 5 -53.74 -24.21 22.01
N LEU A 6 -53.23 -24.77 20.90
CA LEU A 6 -51.82 -25.20 20.76
C LEU A 6 -51.00 -24.00 20.30
N LEU A 7 -50.15 -23.47 21.20
CA LEU A 7 -49.21 -22.40 20.88
C LEU A 7 -47.92 -23.02 20.28
N LEU A 8 -47.70 -22.85 18.98
CA LEU A 8 -46.49 -23.30 18.32
C LEU A 8 -45.38 -22.21 18.49
N LEU A 9 -44.42 -22.47 19.38
CA LEU A 9 -43.23 -21.63 19.53
C LEU A 9 -42.25 -21.94 18.39
N LEU A 10 -42.13 -21.01 17.44
CA LEU A 10 -41.11 -21.04 16.39
C LEU A 10 -39.80 -20.49 16.99
N VAL A 11 -38.83 -21.34 17.30
CA VAL A 11 -37.49 -20.95 17.72
C VAL A 11 -36.68 -20.60 16.44
N LEU A 12 -36.57 -19.34 16.16
CA LEU A 12 -35.62 -18.82 15.15
C LEU A 12 -34.20 -18.88 15.76
N SER A 13 -33.43 -19.89 15.40
CA SER A 13 -31.99 -19.92 15.64
C SER A 13 -31.31 -18.93 14.72
N ILE A 14 -31.00 -17.75 15.25
CA ILE A 14 -30.11 -16.79 14.61
C ILE A 14 -28.70 -17.37 14.72
N ASN A 15 -28.18 -17.93 13.62
CA ASN A 15 -26.78 -18.29 13.49
C ASN A 15 -26.01 -16.98 13.34
N CYS A 16 -25.50 -16.44 14.44
CA CYS A 16 -24.55 -15.34 14.43
C CYS A 16 -23.20 -15.95 14.02
N ASN A 17 -22.84 -15.85 12.72
CA ASN A 17 -21.48 -16.05 12.26
C ASN A 17 -20.66 -14.89 12.82
N THR A 18 -20.04 -15.08 13.96
CA THR A 18 -19.01 -14.19 14.47
C THR A 18 -17.75 -14.41 13.63
N THR A 19 -17.60 -13.66 12.54
CA THR A 19 -16.27 -13.29 12.06
C THR A 19 -15.56 -12.67 13.25
N LYS A 20 -14.46 -13.26 13.67
CA LYS A 20 -13.55 -12.63 14.62
C LYS A 20 -12.96 -11.41 13.93
N GLU A 21 -13.60 -10.26 14.08
CA GLU A 21 -12.92 -8.98 13.93
C GLU A 21 -11.72 -9.02 14.89
N LYS A 22 -10.52 -9.00 14.31
CA LYS A 22 -9.31 -8.75 15.07
C LYS A 22 -9.44 -7.31 15.52
N GLU A 23 -9.87 -7.07 16.78
CA GLU A 23 -9.86 -5.73 17.38
C GLU A 23 -8.47 -5.13 17.21
N SER A 24 -8.31 -4.21 16.27
CA SER A 24 -7.13 -3.36 16.19
C SER A 24 -7.21 -2.44 17.41
N LYS A 25 -6.30 -2.64 18.34
CA LYS A 25 -6.17 -1.79 19.52
C LYS A 25 -5.75 -0.41 19.04
N ASP A 26 -6.60 0.60 19.23
CA ASP A 26 -6.24 1.97 18.92
C ASP A 26 -5.00 2.36 19.73
N LEU A 27 -3.87 2.57 19.01
CA LEU A 27 -2.65 3.05 19.62
C LEU A 27 -2.85 4.54 19.95
N THR A 28 -2.56 4.90 21.19
CA THR A 28 -2.61 6.29 21.64
C THR A 28 -1.22 6.89 21.84
N ASN A 29 -0.18 6.09 21.69
CA ASN A 29 1.24 6.48 21.79
C ASN A 29 2.09 5.58 20.91
N GLY A 30 3.33 5.98 20.65
CA GLY A 30 4.28 5.22 19.84
C GLY A 30 4.19 5.50 18.35
N ILE A 31 4.74 4.59 17.56
CA ILE A 31 4.81 4.72 16.09
C ILE A 31 4.00 3.60 15.46
N GLU A 32 3.18 3.95 14.48
CA GLU A 32 2.27 3.03 13.81
C GLU A 32 2.40 3.13 12.29
N LEU A 33 2.39 1.99 11.62
CA LEU A 33 2.24 1.88 10.17
C LEU A 33 0.81 1.44 9.84
N VAL A 34 0.21 2.08 8.83
CA VAL A 34 -1.15 1.79 8.36
C VAL A 34 -1.11 1.54 6.85
N VAL A 35 -1.83 0.52 6.38
CA VAL A 35 -2.05 0.27 4.95
C VAL A 35 -3.25 1.09 4.50
N LEU A 36 -3.02 2.11 3.67
CA LEU A 36 -4.05 3.04 3.18
C LEU A 36 -4.60 2.67 1.80
N GLY A 37 -4.07 1.65 1.17
CA GLY A 37 -4.50 1.14 -0.12
C GLY A 37 -3.63 -0.02 -0.57
N ILE A 38 -4.21 -0.90 -1.39
CA ILE A 38 -3.58 -2.17 -1.78
C ILE A 38 -3.61 -2.44 -3.29
N ALA A 39 -4.36 -1.65 -4.06
CA ALA A 39 -4.54 -1.89 -5.47
C ALA A 39 -3.44 -1.22 -6.31
N GLN A 40 -3.16 -1.77 -7.49
CA GLN A 40 -2.28 -1.17 -8.47
C GLN A 40 -2.87 0.14 -9.03
N ASP A 41 -2.00 1.07 -9.37
CA ASP A 41 -2.22 2.30 -10.13
C ASP A 41 -3.44 3.13 -9.69
N ALA A 42 -4.59 2.94 -10.31
CA ALA A 42 -5.75 3.81 -10.13
C ALA A 42 -6.81 3.24 -9.16
N GLY A 43 -6.50 2.18 -8.44
CA GLY A 43 -7.42 1.54 -7.50
C GLY A 43 -8.32 0.47 -8.15
N PHE A 44 -9.19 -0.10 -7.33
CA PHE A 44 -10.17 -1.09 -7.72
C PHE A 44 -11.61 -0.58 -7.41
N PRO A 45 -12.58 -0.69 -8.33
CA PRO A 45 -12.47 -1.27 -9.67
C PRO A 45 -11.63 -0.41 -10.62
N GLN A 46 -11.07 -1.03 -11.66
CA GLN A 46 -10.36 -0.28 -12.69
C GLN A 46 -11.34 0.43 -13.63
N ALA A 47 -10.96 1.62 -14.07
CA ALA A 47 -11.77 2.42 -14.98
C ALA A 47 -12.09 1.67 -16.29
N GLY A 48 -13.37 1.60 -16.64
CA GLY A 48 -13.84 0.92 -17.85
C GLY A 48 -13.77 -0.60 -17.82
N CYS A 49 -13.45 -1.21 -16.67
CA CYS A 49 -13.40 -2.66 -16.52
C CYS A 49 -14.76 -3.24 -16.13
N GLU A 50 -15.18 -4.26 -16.88
CA GLU A 50 -16.38 -5.08 -16.64
C GLU A 50 -16.02 -6.57 -16.43
N LYS A 51 -14.73 -6.87 -16.14
CA LYS A 51 -14.30 -8.23 -15.79
C LYS A 51 -14.85 -8.64 -14.44
N GLU A 52 -14.77 -9.94 -14.12
CA GLU A 52 -15.41 -10.59 -12.98
C GLU A 52 -15.22 -9.80 -11.67
N ASN A 53 -14.00 -9.53 -11.25
CA ASN A 53 -13.75 -8.81 -10.00
C ASN A 53 -14.38 -7.41 -10.01
N CYS A 54 -14.18 -6.63 -11.09
CA CYS A 54 -14.74 -5.29 -11.20
C CYS A 54 -16.29 -5.32 -11.27
N GLN A 55 -16.87 -6.35 -11.90
CA GLN A 55 -18.31 -6.53 -11.95
C GLN A 55 -18.92 -6.77 -10.57
N LEU A 56 -18.22 -7.49 -9.69
CA LEU A 56 -18.67 -7.65 -8.28
C LEU A 56 -18.85 -6.31 -7.58
N TYR A 57 -17.97 -5.35 -7.83
CA TYR A 57 -18.13 -3.99 -7.30
C TYR A 57 -19.32 -3.27 -7.91
N TRP A 58 -19.46 -3.30 -9.25
CA TRP A 58 -20.59 -2.65 -9.93
C TRP A 58 -21.94 -3.24 -9.52
N ASP A 59 -21.98 -4.50 -9.15
CA ASP A 59 -23.15 -5.20 -8.59
C ASP A 59 -23.38 -4.89 -7.09
N GLY A 60 -22.51 -4.11 -6.44
CA GLY A 60 -22.59 -3.80 -5.01
C GLY A 60 -22.28 -4.97 -4.08
N LYS A 61 -21.50 -5.96 -4.54
CA LYS A 61 -21.17 -7.17 -3.76
C LYS A 61 -19.87 -7.05 -2.99
N VAL A 62 -18.97 -6.15 -3.41
CA VAL A 62 -17.69 -5.89 -2.77
C VAL A 62 -17.41 -4.38 -2.73
N GLU A 63 -16.57 -3.95 -1.82
CA GLU A 63 -16.14 -2.57 -1.69
C GLU A 63 -14.97 -2.26 -2.65
N ALA A 64 -14.80 -0.97 -2.96
CA ALA A 64 -13.61 -0.48 -3.68
C ALA A 64 -12.33 -0.72 -2.87
N ARG A 65 -11.17 -0.73 -3.57
CA ARG A 65 -9.85 -0.70 -2.96
C ARG A 65 -9.06 0.49 -3.50
N HIS A 66 -8.40 1.20 -2.60
CA HIS A 66 -7.56 2.33 -2.96
C HIS A 66 -6.24 1.87 -3.56
N ALA A 67 -5.64 2.74 -4.37
CA ALA A 67 -4.30 2.51 -4.88
C ALA A 67 -3.29 2.46 -3.74
N THR A 68 -2.24 1.65 -3.92
CA THR A 68 -1.27 1.28 -2.88
C THR A 68 -0.61 2.49 -2.23
N SER A 69 -0.76 2.58 -0.92
CA SER A 69 -0.11 3.59 -0.09
C SER A 69 0.03 3.10 1.35
N LEU A 70 1.11 3.51 2.01
CA LEU A 70 1.28 3.33 3.45
C LEU A 70 1.24 4.68 4.17
N GLY A 71 0.70 4.68 5.36
CA GLY A 71 0.76 5.79 6.31
C GLY A 71 1.66 5.45 7.48
N LEU A 72 2.48 6.41 7.91
CA LEU A 72 3.31 6.30 9.11
C LEU A 72 2.88 7.38 10.10
N ILE A 73 2.53 7.01 11.32
CA ILE A 73 2.01 7.90 12.36
C ILE A 73 2.93 7.86 13.57
N ASP A 74 3.34 9.02 14.03
CA ASP A 74 3.94 9.20 15.35
C ASP A 74 2.87 9.79 16.30
N HIS A 75 2.21 8.92 17.06
CA HIS A 75 1.15 9.29 18.00
C HIS A 75 1.65 10.17 19.15
N ASN A 76 2.95 10.17 19.45
CA ASN A 76 3.51 11.02 20.50
C ASN A 76 3.53 12.49 20.10
N THR A 77 3.63 12.77 18.80
CA THR A 77 3.72 14.14 18.25
C THR A 77 2.53 14.54 17.40
N GLY A 78 1.67 13.59 17.02
CA GLY A 78 0.58 13.78 16.06
C GLY A 78 1.07 14.03 14.62
N LYS A 79 2.36 13.78 14.36
CA LYS A 79 2.94 13.86 13.02
C LYS A 79 2.66 12.59 12.23
N TYR A 80 2.47 12.76 10.92
CA TYR A 80 2.27 11.61 10.04
C TYR A 80 2.87 11.86 8.66
N TRP A 81 3.22 10.77 7.97
CA TRP A 81 3.80 10.76 6.63
C TRP A 81 3.05 9.77 5.77
N LEU A 82 2.99 10.05 4.47
CA LEU A 82 2.45 9.11 3.48
C LEU A 82 3.59 8.59 2.59
N PHE A 83 3.50 7.33 2.24
CA PHE A 83 4.27 6.72 1.17
C PHE A 83 3.32 6.54 0.00
N GLU A 84 3.55 7.28 -1.05
CA GLU A 84 2.76 7.55 -2.25
C GLU A 84 1.71 8.66 -2.10
N ALA A 85 1.48 9.36 -3.21
CA ALA A 85 0.37 10.29 -3.41
C ALA A 85 -0.50 9.77 -4.56
N THR A 86 -1.38 8.83 -4.27
CA THR A 86 -2.15 8.07 -5.23
C THR A 86 -3.35 8.85 -5.80
N PRO A 87 -4.03 8.37 -6.85
CA PRO A 87 -5.32 8.93 -7.28
C PRO A 87 -6.39 8.95 -6.17
N ASN A 88 -6.26 8.10 -5.15
CA ASN A 88 -7.15 8.06 -3.99
C ASN A 88 -6.70 8.94 -2.82
N PHE A 89 -5.71 9.81 -3.02
CA PHE A 89 -5.06 10.63 -2.00
C PHE A 89 -6.03 11.33 -1.04
N LYS A 90 -7.16 11.85 -1.53
CA LYS A 90 -8.12 12.57 -0.68
C LYS A 90 -8.74 11.69 0.40
N TYR A 91 -8.96 10.41 0.13
CA TYR A 91 -9.51 9.44 1.09
C TYR A 91 -8.42 8.99 2.05
N GLN A 92 -7.25 8.64 1.53
CA GLN A 92 -6.07 8.21 2.29
C GLN A 92 -5.59 9.30 3.24
N LEU A 93 -5.57 10.56 2.78
CA LEU A 93 -5.25 11.71 3.64
C LEU A 93 -6.29 11.90 4.76
N HIS A 94 -7.58 11.75 4.44
CA HIS A 94 -8.63 11.87 5.45
C HIS A 94 -8.47 10.78 6.52
N GLU A 95 -8.29 9.54 6.11
CA GLU A 95 -8.13 8.39 6.99
C GLU A 95 -6.93 8.56 7.93
N ILE A 96 -5.74 8.80 7.40
CA ILE A 96 -4.54 8.94 8.23
C ILE A 96 -4.63 10.13 9.20
N LYS A 97 -5.29 11.22 8.80
CA LYS A 97 -5.54 12.36 9.71
C LYS A 97 -6.43 11.98 10.88
N GLN A 98 -7.48 11.18 10.65
CA GLN A 98 -8.34 10.68 11.72
C GLN A 98 -7.56 9.75 12.66
N LEU A 99 -6.79 8.82 12.12
CA LEU A 99 -5.98 7.89 12.90
C LEU A 99 -4.89 8.61 13.72
N ALA A 100 -4.23 9.60 13.13
CA ALA A 100 -3.23 10.43 13.81
C ALA A 100 -3.84 11.42 14.82
N ASN A 101 -5.17 11.54 14.86
CA ASN A 101 -5.89 12.58 15.62
C ASN A 101 -5.27 13.97 15.39
N SER A 102 -4.96 14.30 14.12
CA SER A 102 -4.22 15.52 13.74
C SER A 102 -5.07 16.46 12.91
N SER A 103 -5.01 17.76 13.21
CA SER A 103 -5.56 18.82 12.35
C SER A 103 -4.57 19.28 11.28
N GLU A 104 -3.29 18.95 11.44
CA GLU A 104 -2.20 19.43 10.60
C GLU A 104 -2.17 18.72 9.24
N ASN A 105 -1.42 19.28 8.31
CA ASN A 105 -1.09 18.67 7.04
C ASN A 105 0.00 17.59 7.23
N PRO A 106 0.20 16.68 6.25
CA PRO A 106 1.24 15.67 6.36
C PRO A 106 2.61 16.30 6.58
N SER A 107 3.39 15.70 7.49
CA SER A 107 4.78 16.10 7.77
C SER A 107 5.71 15.76 6.61
N GLY A 108 5.26 14.94 5.67
CA GLY A 108 5.94 14.65 4.43
C GLY A 108 5.25 13.55 3.62
N ILE A 109 5.58 13.52 2.33
CA ILE A 109 5.11 12.51 1.38
C ILE A 109 6.34 11.95 0.68
N PHE A 110 6.48 10.63 0.64
CA PHE A 110 7.54 9.91 -0.03
C PHE A 110 7.00 9.28 -1.31
N LEU A 111 7.64 9.54 -2.46
CA LEU A 111 7.22 8.97 -3.74
C LEU A 111 8.25 7.96 -4.21
N THR A 112 7.78 6.80 -4.69
CA THR A 112 8.66 5.78 -5.25
C THR A 112 9.10 6.11 -6.66
N HIS A 113 8.17 6.51 -7.53
CA HIS A 113 8.45 6.80 -8.96
C HIS A 113 7.32 7.56 -9.65
N ALA A 114 7.51 7.88 -10.94
CA ALA A 114 6.60 8.72 -11.73
C ALA A 114 5.60 7.89 -12.58
N HIS A 115 4.98 6.85 -12.02
CA HIS A 115 3.77 6.25 -12.59
C HIS A 115 2.54 6.82 -11.92
N ILE A 116 1.41 6.89 -12.66
CA ILE A 116 0.21 7.63 -12.24
C ILE A 116 -0.36 7.20 -10.89
N GLY A 117 -0.23 5.94 -10.54
CA GLY A 117 -0.67 5.39 -9.26
C GLY A 117 0.05 5.94 -8.04
N HIS A 118 1.24 6.51 -8.22
CA HIS A 118 2.17 6.80 -7.13
C HIS A 118 2.34 8.30 -6.83
N TYR A 119 2.01 9.21 -7.79
CA TYR A 119 2.27 10.64 -7.60
C TYR A 119 1.13 11.58 -8.00
N THR A 120 0.14 11.11 -8.78
CA THR A 120 -0.88 12.03 -9.33
C THR A 120 -1.75 12.69 -8.28
N GLY A 121 -1.89 12.08 -7.11
CA GLY A 121 -2.59 12.66 -5.97
C GLY A 121 -1.98 13.96 -5.43
N LEU A 122 -0.73 14.28 -5.77
CA LEU A 122 -0.12 15.59 -5.45
C LEU A 122 -0.97 16.75 -5.96
N MET A 123 -1.77 16.57 -7.02
CA MET A 123 -2.67 17.61 -7.54
C MET A 123 -3.63 18.15 -6.47
N HIS A 124 -3.98 17.34 -5.47
CA HIS A 124 -4.86 17.78 -4.38
C HIS A 124 -4.21 18.83 -3.47
N LEU A 125 -2.90 18.95 -3.46
CA LEU A 125 -2.18 19.97 -2.68
C LEU A 125 -2.24 21.36 -3.32
N GLY A 126 -2.60 21.43 -4.61
CA GLY A 126 -2.62 22.64 -5.39
C GLY A 126 -3.68 23.67 -4.99
N HIS A 127 -3.57 24.83 -5.63
CA HIS A 127 -4.40 26.00 -5.36
C HIS A 127 -5.91 25.74 -5.55
N GLU A 128 -6.28 24.91 -6.52
CA GLU A 128 -7.67 24.62 -6.86
C GLU A 128 -8.35 23.69 -5.84
N VAL A 129 -7.59 23.04 -4.94
CA VAL A 129 -8.12 22.07 -3.97
C VAL A 129 -7.78 22.50 -2.54
N MET A 130 -6.59 22.14 -2.04
CA MET A 130 -6.21 22.43 -0.64
C MET A 130 -5.53 23.79 -0.48
N GLY A 131 -4.90 24.31 -1.54
CA GLY A 131 -4.03 25.49 -1.40
C GLY A 131 -2.97 25.26 -0.31
N ALA A 132 -2.40 24.07 -0.27
CA ALA A 132 -1.42 23.68 0.74
C ALA A 132 -0.19 24.60 0.68
N SER A 133 0.58 24.65 1.77
CA SER A 133 1.78 25.46 1.84
C SER A 133 2.96 24.61 2.30
N ASN A 134 3.98 24.53 1.44
CA ASN A 134 5.29 23.95 1.73
C ASN A 134 5.27 22.50 2.25
N ILE A 135 4.33 21.66 1.77
CA ILE A 135 4.30 20.24 2.13
C ILE A 135 5.58 19.57 1.65
N PRO A 136 6.39 18.96 2.55
CA PRO A 136 7.61 18.26 2.13
C PRO A 136 7.28 17.06 1.24
N VAL A 137 7.88 16.99 0.04
CA VAL A 137 7.78 15.86 -0.88
C VAL A 137 9.17 15.30 -1.13
N TYR A 138 9.42 14.09 -0.65
CA TYR A 138 10.70 13.41 -0.71
C TYR A 138 10.79 12.58 -1.97
N VAL A 139 11.77 12.88 -2.83
CA VAL A 139 11.88 12.32 -4.18
C VAL A 139 13.32 12.14 -4.62
N MET A 140 13.56 11.20 -5.51
CA MET A 140 14.84 11.02 -6.17
C MET A 140 15.13 12.15 -7.20
N PRO A 141 16.40 12.34 -7.65
CA PRO A 141 16.78 13.48 -8.48
C PRO A 141 16.02 13.62 -9.80
N ARG A 142 15.76 12.52 -10.53
CA ARG A 142 14.99 12.59 -11.78
C ARG A 142 13.52 12.89 -11.51
N MET A 143 12.92 12.30 -10.43
CA MET A 143 11.57 12.61 -9.99
C MET A 143 11.44 14.09 -9.60
N LYS A 144 12.44 14.66 -8.92
CA LYS A 144 12.51 16.11 -8.64
C LYS A 144 12.45 16.91 -9.94
N SER A 145 13.34 16.61 -10.90
CA SER A 145 13.36 17.29 -12.20
C SER A 145 12.02 17.16 -12.92
N PHE A 146 11.41 15.97 -12.89
CA PHE A 146 10.09 15.73 -13.48
C PHE A 146 9.03 16.66 -12.87
N LEU A 147 8.94 16.76 -11.57
CA LEU A 147 7.95 17.62 -10.88
C LEU A 147 8.23 19.12 -11.11
N GLU A 148 9.49 19.53 -11.17
CA GLU A 148 9.87 20.94 -11.37
C GLU A 148 9.67 21.44 -12.80
N THR A 149 9.73 20.56 -13.80
CA THR A 149 9.75 20.97 -15.20
C THR A 149 8.50 20.62 -16.01
N ASN A 150 7.61 19.79 -15.47
CA ASN A 150 6.39 19.38 -16.17
C ASN A 150 5.13 19.97 -15.52
N GLY A 151 4.31 20.65 -16.32
CA GLY A 151 2.97 21.02 -15.90
C GLY A 151 2.02 19.81 -15.80
N PRO A 152 1.04 19.80 -14.86
CA PRO A 152 0.77 20.88 -13.92
C PRO A 152 1.63 20.84 -12.64
N TRP A 153 2.49 19.84 -12.45
CA TRP A 153 3.27 19.59 -11.22
C TRP A 153 4.20 20.75 -10.88
N SER A 154 4.84 21.36 -11.90
CA SER A 154 5.71 22.53 -11.72
C SER A 154 4.98 23.74 -11.11
N GLN A 155 3.66 23.84 -11.27
CA GLN A 155 2.86 24.86 -10.61
C GLN A 155 2.83 24.65 -9.08
N LEU A 156 2.73 23.40 -8.62
CA LEU A 156 2.75 23.08 -7.17
C LEU A 156 4.07 23.53 -6.54
N VAL A 157 5.18 23.34 -7.26
CA VAL A 157 6.51 23.79 -6.81
C VAL A 157 6.60 25.30 -6.86
N GLY A 158 6.23 25.92 -7.98
CA GLY A 158 6.32 27.37 -8.18
C GLY A 158 5.43 28.20 -7.27
N MET A 159 4.30 27.63 -6.82
CA MET A 159 3.36 28.24 -5.87
C MET A 159 3.64 27.85 -4.41
N GLU A 160 4.74 27.12 -4.17
CA GLU A 160 5.11 26.67 -2.84
C GLU A 160 4.02 25.81 -2.14
N ASN A 161 3.15 25.14 -2.92
CA ASN A 161 2.22 24.16 -2.35
C ASN A 161 2.97 22.96 -1.81
N ILE A 162 4.05 22.55 -2.50
CA ILE A 162 4.98 21.50 -2.09
C ILE A 162 6.41 22.05 -1.99
N SER A 163 7.19 21.46 -1.11
CA SER A 163 8.62 21.70 -0.94
C SER A 163 9.41 20.42 -1.23
N ILE A 164 10.10 20.38 -2.38
CA ILE A 164 10.85 19.19 -2.79
C ILE A 164 12.03 18.95 -1.85
N LYS A 165 12.12 17.74 -1.32
CA LYS A 165 13.23 17.21 -0.51
C LYS A 165 13.92 16.13 -1.32
N GLN A 166 15.09 16.46 -1.89
CA GLN A 166 15.82 15.51 -2.71
C GLN A 166 16.41 14.39 -1.88
N LEU A 167 16.17 13.16 -2.29
CA LEU A 167 16.72 11.94 -1.73
C LEU A 167 18.03 11.54 -2.43
N THR A 168 18.79 10.67 -1.78
CA THR A 168 19.94 9.98 -2.35
C THR A 168 19.81 8.49 -2.01
N ALA A 169 19.99 7.62 -3.01
CA ALA A 169 19.91 6.19 -2.78
C ALA A 169 20.86 5.74 -1.67
N ASP A 170 20.37 4.83 -0.83
CA ASP A 170 21.07 4.27 0.34
C ASP A 170 21.50 5.29 1.41
N SER A 171 20.92 6.51 1.35
CA SER A 171 21.17 7.55 2.34
C SER A 171 19.91 7.79 3.17
N SER A 172 20.00 7.60 4.48
CA SER A 172 18.86 7.72 5.39
C SER A 172 18.47 9.17 5.63
N VAL A 173 17.16 9.42 5.66
CA VAL A 173 16.55 10.68 6.09
C VAL A 173 15.99 10.49 7.48
N GLN A 174 16.40 11.34 8.42
CA GLN A 174 15.86 11.38 9.78
C GLN A 174 14.55 12.18 9.80
N LEU A 175 13.44 11.56 10.19
CA LEU A 175 12.14 12.24 10.31
C LEU A 175 11.95 12.87 11.70
N ASN A 176 12.38 12.15 12.74
CA ASN A 176 12.48 12.59 14.13
C ASN A 176 13.58 11.80 14.84
N SER A 177 13.66 11.87 16.18
CA SER A 177 14.71 11.16 16.95
C SER A 177 14.66 9.64 16.79
N SER A 178 13.50 9.06 16.46
CA SER A 178 13.26 7.60 16.47
C SER A 178 12.88 7.02 15.12
N ILE A 179 12.72 7.84 14.06
CA ILE A 179 12.29 7.35 12.74
C ILE A 179 13.28 7.75 11.67
N THR A 180 13.74 6.79 10.90
CA THR A 180 14.51 7.01 9.67
C THR A 180 13.85 6.36 8.47
N VAL A 181 14.04 6.94 7.29
CA VAL A 181 13.60 6.38 6.00
C VAL A 181 14.78 6.37 5.05
N THR A 182 15.06 5.23 4.45
CA THR A 182 16.16 5.03 3.51
C THR A 182 15.61 4.58 2.17
N PRO A 183 15.72 5.38 1.10
CA PRO A 183 15.39 4.97 -0.26
C PRO A 183 16.49 4.04 -0.80
N PHE A 184 16.13 3.07 -1.62
CA PHE A 184 17.06 2.25 -2.38
C PHE A 184 16.51 1.98 -3.77
N LEU A 185 17.40 1.90 -4.78
CA LEU A 185 16.99 1.68 -6.16
C LEU A 185 16.47 0.26 -6.36
N VAL A 186 15.39 0.16 -7.14
CA VAL A 186 14.85 -1.10 -7.65
C VAL A 186 14.69 -1.00 -9.17
N PRO A 187 14.88 -2.11 -9.92
CA PRO A 187 14.67 -2.09 -11.37
C PRO A 187 13.17 -1.98 -11.67
N HIS A 188 12.81 -1.02 -12.52
CA HIS A 188 11.46 -0.86 -13.04
C HIS A 188 11.49 -0.05 -14.33
N ARG A 189 10.33 0.30 -14.91
CA ARG A 189 10.23 1.17 -16.08
C ARG A 189 10.52 2.62 -15.69
N ASP A 190 11.73 3.07 -15.93
CA ASP A 190 12.27 4.35 -15.49
C ASP A 190 12.11 5.45 -16.55
N GLU A 191 10.93 5.60 -17.14
CA GLU A 191 10.73 6.57 -18.23
C GLU A 191 10.97 8.01 -17.76
N PHE A 192 10.45 8.38 -16.58
CA PHE A 192 10.46 9.77 -16.10
C PHE A 192 11.26 9.98 -14.81
N SER A 193 11.44 8.94 -14.03
CA SER A 193 12.14 9.03 -12.74
C SER A 193 12.93 7.75 -12.45
N GLU A 194 13.77 7.77 -11.44
CA GLU A 194 14.21 6.53 -10.78
C GLU A 194 13.01 5.85 -10.14
N THR A 195 13.10 4.53 -9.93
CA THR A 195 12.18 3.79 -9.05
C THR A 195 12.93 3.34 -7.81
N VAL A 196 12.31 3.58 -6.64
CA VAL A 196 12.87 3.20 -5.35
C VAL A 196 11.88 2.40 -4.51
N GLY A 197 12.41 1.51 -3.68
CA GLY A 197 11.76 1.04 -2.48
C GLY A 197 12.22 1.87 -1.27
N TYR A 198 11.55 1.69 -0.14
CA TYR A 198 11.89 2.35 1.11
C TYR A 198 12.11 1.34 2.23
N LYS A 199 13.16 1.56 3.02
CA LYS A 199 13.29 0.96 4.35
C LYS A 199 12.89 2.02 5.38
N ILE A 200 11.85 1.73 6.15
CA ILE A 200 11.38 2.54 7.27
C ILE A 200 11.89 1.87 8.53
N GLN A 201 12.53 2.60 9.41
CA GLN A 201 13.15 2.04 10.61
C GLN A 201 12.84 2.91 11.82
N THR A 202 12.37 2.27 12.89
CA THR A 202 12.25 2.85 14.23
C THR A 202 13.38 2.34 15.12
N ASP A 203 13.35 2.68 16.41
CA ASP A 203 14.34 2.18 17.39
C ASP A 203 14.23 0.65 17.59
N SER A 204 13.07 0.04 17.32
CA SER A 204 12.78 -1.38 17.59
C SER A 204 12.39 -2.19 16.36
N THR A 205 11.82 -1.58 15.34
CA THR A 205 11.18 -2.29 14.23
C THR A 205 11.58 -1.69 12.88
N SER A 206 11.65 -2.54 11.86
CA SER A 206 12.00 -2.15 10.50
C SER A 206 11.02 -2.72 9.47
N VAL A 207 10.68 -1.91 8.48
CA VAL A 207 9.73 -2.22 7.41
C VAL A 207 10.39 -2.01 6.06
N LEU A 208 10.23 -2.97 5.16
CA LEU A 208 10.59 -2.85 3.76
C LEU A 208 9.32 -2.57 2.94
N PHE A 209 9.34 -1.58 2.06
CA PHE A 209 8.25 -1.25 1.17
C PHE A 209 8.74 -1.19 -0.28
N ILE A 210 8.35 -2.18 -1.08
CA ILE A 210 8.66 -2.30 -2.52
C ILE A 210 7.34 -2.54 -3.25
N PRO A 211 6.53 -1.49 -3.50
CA PRO A 211 5.22 -1.68 -4.12
C PRO A 211 5.30 -2.02 -5.60
N ASP A 212 6.38 -1.63 -6.27
CA ASP A 212 6.52 -1.78 -7.70
C ASP A 212 7.97 -2.07 -8.07
N ILE A 213 8.21 -3.18 -8.74
CA ILE A 213 9.54 -3.66 -9.14
C ILE A 213 9.42 -4.56 -10.38
N ASN A 214 10.48 -4.69 -11.15
CA ASN A 214 10.63 -5.77 -12.13
C ASN A 214 10.98 -7.09 -11.46
N LYS A 215 11.08 -8.18 -12.25
CA LYS A 215 11.43 -9.53 -11.76
C LYS A 215 12.61 -9.51 -10.80
N TRP A 216 12.51 -10.26 -9.69
CA TRP A 216 13.53 -10.33 -8.64
C TRP A 216 14.93 -10.68 -9.14
N ASN A 217 15.02 -11.48 -10.20
CA ASN A 217 16.29 -11.99 -10.74
C ASN A 217 17.11 -10.93 -11.51
N ILE A 218 16.53 -9.77 -11.83
CA ILE A 218 17.25 -8.67 -12.49
C ILE A 218 17.63 -7.56 -11.53
N TRP A 219 17.21 -7.66 -10.25
CA TRP A 219 17.66 -6.74 -9.22
C TRP A 219 19.08 -7.11 -8.78
N ASP A 220 19.93 -6.13 -8.56
CA ASP A 220 21.31 -6.31 -8.12
C ASP A 220 21.44 -6.71 -6.64
N ARG A 221 20.31 -6.76 -5.90
CA ARG A 221 20.20 -7.24 -4.53
C ARG A 221 19.35 -8.51 -4.47
N SER A 222 19.57 -9.29 -3.41
CA SER A 222 18.75 -10.45 -3.11
C SER A 222 17.56 -10.05 -2.26
N ILE A 223 16.33 -10.20 -2.77
CA ILE A 223 15.13 -9.96 -1.97
C ILE A 223 15.07 -10.83 -0.72
N VAL A 224 15.56 -12.07 -0.80
CA VAL A 224 15.66 -12.98 0.34
C VAL A 224 16.57 -12.39 1.44
N GLU A 225 17.70 -11.80 1.06
CA GLU A 225 18.59 -11.13 2.02
C GLU A 225 17.95 -9.85 2.56
N GLU A 226 17.23 -9.09 1.75
CA GLU A 226 16.56 -7.88 2.24
C GLU A 226 15.42 -8.20 3.21
N ILE A 227 14.62 -9.27 2.99
CA ILE A 227 13.62 -9.77 3.93
C ILE A 227 14.26 -10.11 5.28
N SER A 228 15.43 -10.78 5.28
CA SER A 228 16.10 -11.17 6.52
C SER A 228 16.55 -10.00 7.41
N LYS A 229 16.66 -8.79 6.85
CA LYS A 229 17.13 -7.56 7.53
C LYS A 229 15.99 -6.70 8.09
N VAL A 230 14.74 -7.14 7.98
CA VAL A 230 13.57 -6.38 8.41
C VAL A 230 12.59 -7.25 9.19
N ASP A 231 11.62 -6.60 9.84
CA ASP A 231 10.55 -7.26 10.60
C ASP A 231 9.28 -7.43 9.77
N TYR A 232 9.05 -6.53 8.82
CA TYR A 232 7.93 -6.54 7.87
C TYR A 232 8.41 -6.22 6.47
N ALA A 233 7.88 -6.87 5.45
CA ALA A 233 8.21 -6.64 4.05
C ALA A 233 6.93 -6.58 3.21
N PHE A 234 6.54 -5.37 2.78
CA PHE A 234 5.45 -5.14 1.83
C PHE A 234 6.01 -5.19 0.41
N LEU A 235 5.64 -6.22 -0.34
CA LEU A 235 6.26 -6.57 -1.62
C LEU A 235 5.24 -6.57 -2.76
N ASP A 236 5.71 -6.13 -3.93
CA ASP A 236 4.97 -6.17 -5.19
C ASP A 236 4.35 -7.54 -5.45
N ALA A 237 3.06 -7.53 -5.70
CA ALA A 237 2.25 -8.68 -6.05
C ALA A 237 1.22 -8.31 -7.11
N THR A 238 1.63 -7.52 -8.10
CA THR A 238 0.73 -6.96 -9.11
C THR A 238 -0.10 -8.02 -9.80
N PHE A 239 0.49 -9.13 -10.23
CA PHE A 239 -0.22 -10.25 -10.84
C PHE A 239 -0.02 -11.54 -10.04
N TYR A 240 -1.06 -12.38 -10.02
CA TYR A 240 -0.99 -13.66 -9.33
C TYR A 240 -0.15 -14.67 -10.10
N ASP A 241 -0.50 -14.91 -11.38
CA ASP A 241 0.15 -15.90 -12.24
C ASP A 241 0.24 -15.48 -13.72
N SER A 242 0.80 -16.35 -14.53
CA SER A 242 0.94 -16.15 -15.98
C SER A 242 -0.36 -16.32 -16.77
N ASN A 243 -1.47 -16.71 -16.17
CA ASN A 243 -2.77 -16.93 -16.82
C ASN A 243 -3.78 -15.80 -16.53
N GLU A 244 -3.45 -14.87 -15.65
CA GLU A 244 -4.38 -13.84 -15.14
C GLU A 244 -4.97 -12.95 -16.24
N LEU A 245 -4.24 -12.70 -17.34
CA LEU A 245 -4.71 -11.91 -18.47
C LEU A 245 -4.79 -12.74 -19.75
N PRO A 246 -5.89 -13.47 -19.99
CA PRO A 246 -6.04 -14.29 -21.19
C PRO A 246 -5.83 -13.49 -22.48
N GLY A 247 -5.01 -14.01 -23.39
CA GLY A 247 -4.72 -13.36 -24.68
C GLY A 247 -3.58 -12.33 -24.66
N ARG A 248 -2.95 -12.09 -23.51
CA ARG A 248 -1.73 -11.28 -23.39
C ARG A 248 -0.53 -12.20 -23.15
N ASP A 249 0.59 -11.87 -23.77
CA ASP A 249 1.86 -12.50 -23.43
C ASP A 249 2.32 -12.00 -22.05
N MET A 250 2.10 -12.80 -21.02
CA MET A 250 2.44 -12.45 -19.65
C MET A 250 3.95 -12.47 -19.39
N SER A 251 4.76 -13.08 -20.29
CA SER A 251 6.23 -13.03 -20.18
C SER A 251 6.80 -11.63 -20.40
N GLU A 252 6.04 -10.73 -21.07
CA GLU A 252 6.37 -9.32 -21.25
C GLU A 252 6.07 -8.46 -20.01
N ILE A 253 5.33 -9.01 -19.04
CA ILE A 253 5.00 -8.31 -17.80
C ILE A 253 6.25 -8.25 -16.91
N PRO A 254 6.71 -7.05 -16.55
CA PRO A 254 7.97 -6.93 -15.81
C PRO A 254 7.87 -7.35 -14.33
N HIS A 255 6.68 -7.26 -13.72
CA HIS A 255 6.48 -7.55 -12.29
C HIS A 255 6.73 -9.01 -11.93
N PRO A 256 7.24 -9.29 -10.72
CA PRO A 256 7.24 -10.65 -10.20
C PRO A 256 5.80 -11.10 -9.95
N PHE A 257 5.44 -12.30 -10.39
CA PHE A 257 4.15 -12.88 -10.04
C PHE A 257 4.15 -13.39 -8.61
N VAL A 258 2.97 -13.45 -7.98
CA VAL A 258 2.84 -14.03 -6.64
C VAL A 258 3.39 -15.45 -6.61
N GLU A 259 3.03 -16.29 -7.59
CA GLU A 259 3.56 -17.66 -7.69
C GLU A 259 5.09 -17.72 -7.79
N GLU A 260 5.72 -16.81 -8.56
CA GLU A 260 7.18 -16.73 -8.66
C GLU A 260 7.82 -16.34 -7.34
N SER A 261 7.21 -15.40 -6.62
CA SER A 261 7.67 -14.96 -5.30
C SER A 261 7.51 -16.06 -4.25
N VAL A 262 6.35 -16.74 -4.22
CA VAL A 262 6.10 -17.88 -3.34
C VAL A 262 7.10 -19.03 -3.61
N GLU A 263 7.36 -19.35 -4.88
CA GLU A 263 8.36 -20.38 -5.24
C GLU A 263 9.78 -19.97 -4.80
N LEU A 264 10.15 -18.69 -4.96
CA LEU A 264 11.44 -18.18 -4.52
C LEU A 264 11.59 -18.25 -2.99
N PHE A 265 10.52 -17.99 -2.26
CA PHE A 265 10.51 -17.90 -0.79
C PHE A 265 10.15 -19.24 -0.11
N LYS A 266 9.78 -20.29 -0.83
CA LYS A 266 9.26 -21.55 -0.28
C LYS A 266 10.13 -22.21 0.79
N ASN A 267 11.47 -22.08 0.65
CA ASN A 267 12.44 -22.66 1.57
C ASN A 267 12.85 -21.74 2.73
N LEU A 268 12.26 -20.54 2.83
CA LEU A 268 12.49 -19.69 3.98
C LEU A 268 11.88 -20.32 5.24
N PRO A 269 12.48 -20.08 6.41
CA PRO A 269 11.82 -20.40 7.69
C PRO A 269 10.46 -19.72 7.80
N ASP A 270 9.53 -20.33 8.52
CA ASP A 270 8.18 -19.76 8.68
C ASP A 270 8.21 -18.35 9.30
N SER A 271 9.18 -18.08 10.18
CA SER A 271 9.38 -16.72 10.71
C SER A 271 9.76 -15.68 9.67
N GLU A 272 10.44 -16.06 8.59
CA GLU A 272 10.80 -15.15 7.50
C GLU A 272 9.63 -14.99 6.51
N LYS A 273 8.88 -16.08 6.23
CA LYS A 273 7.67 -16.02 5.42
C LYS A 273 6.62 -15.09 6.05
N ALA A 274 6.45 -15.18 7.37
CA ALA A 274 5.50 -14.37 8.13
C ALA A 274 5.79 -12.85 8.09
N LYS A 275 6.99 -12.44 7.69
CA LYS A 275 7.33 -11.02 7.46
C LYS A 275 6.77 -10.48 6.15
N VAL A 276 6.54 -11.33 5.15
CA VAL A 276 6.13 -10.95 3.80
C VAL A 276 4.64 -10.63 3.77
N HIS A 277 4.31 -9.45 3.27
CA HIS A 277 2.97 -8.95 3.02
C HIS A 277 2.87 -8.59 1.54
N PHE A 278 2.15 -9.37 0.77
CA PHE A 278 1.89 -9.06 -0.64
C PHE A 278 0.94 -7.86 -0.76
N ILE A 279 1.27 -6.92 -1.66
CA ILE A 279 0.55 -5.66 -1.87
C ILE A 279 0.58 -5.25 -3.35
N HIS A 280 -0.12 -4.20 -3.74
CA HIS A 280 -0.11 -3.62 -5.10
C HIS A 280 -0.80 -4.50 -6.15
N PHE A 281 -1.98 -5.01 -5.81
CA PHE A 281 -2.73 -5.95 -6.65
C PHE A 281 -3.38 -5.29 -7.87
N ASN A 282 -3.16 -5.84 -9.06
CA ASN A 282 -3.97 -5.50 -10.21
C ASN A 282 -5.45 -5.87 -9.95
N HIS A 283 -6.37 -5.17 -10.59
CA HIS A 283 -7.81 -5.40 -10.44
C HIS A 283 -8.28 -6.82 -10.84
N THR A 284 -7.46 -7.56 -11.58
CA THR A 284 -7.73 -8.95 -11.96
C THR A 284 -7.11 -9.98 -11.00
N ASN A 285 -6.16 -9.53 -10.16
CA ASN A 285 -5.47 -10.41 -9.22
C ASN A 285 -6.44 -11.02 -8.21
N SER A 286 -6.37 -12.34 -8.03
CA SER A 286 -7.24 -13.06 -7.11
C SER A 286 -7.04 -12.67 -5.64
N LEU A 287 -5.86 -12.12 -5.27
CA LEU A 287 -5.56 -11.69 -3.90
C LEU A 287 -6.24 -10.37 -3.48
N ILE A 288 -6.78 -9.60 -4.43
CA ILE A 288 -7.41 -8.29 -4.12
C ILE A 288 -8.73 -8.44 -3.35
N LEU A 289 -9.36 -9.60 -3.50
CA LEU A 289 -10.58 -10.00 -2.79
C LEU A 289 -10.35 -11.32 -2.04
N GLU A 290 -11.35 -11.72 -1.25
CA GLU A 290 -11.35 -13.06 -0.66
C GLU A 290 -11.45 -14.12 -1.76
N SER A 291 -10.49 -15.05 -1.79
CA SER A 291 -10.39 -16.09 -2.82
C SER A 291 -9.71 -17.36 -2.29
N PRO A 292 -9.84 -18.50 -2.99
CA PRO A 292 -9.09 -19.71 -2.66
C PRO A 292 -7.56 -19.50 -2.75
N GLU A 293 -7.10 -18.73 -3.73
CA GLU A 293 -5.68 -18.41 -3.95
C GLU A 293 -5.12 -17.56 -2.81
N ARG A 294 -5.90 -16.59 -2.31
CA ARG A 294 -5.54 -15.81 -1.12
C ARG A 294 -5.33 -16.73 0.07
N LYS A 295 -6.27 -17.64 0.30
CA LYS A 295 -6.17 -18.60 1.39
C LYS A 295 -4.96 -19.53 1.22
N GLU A 296 -4.66 -19.98 0.00
CA GLU A 296 -3.48 -20.81 -0.27
C GLU A 296 -2.17 -20.08 0.11
N VAL A 297 -2.03 -18.81 -0.29
CA VAL A 297 -0.87 -17.97 0.06
C VAL A 297 -0.73 -17.81 1.57
N GLU A 298 -1.85 -17.57 2.28
CA GLU A 298 -1.87 -17.45 3.74
C GLU A 298 -1.55 -18.80 4.44
N ASP A 299 -2.06 -19.92 3.93
CA ASP A 299 -1.77 -21.28 4.44
C ASP A 299 -0.28 -21.67 4.25
N LEU A 300 0.42 -21.08 3.26
CA LEU A 300 1.86 -21.23 3.06
C LEU A 300 2.72 -20.37 4.03
N GLY A 301 2.09 -19.57 4.88
CA GLY A 301 2.73 -18.75 5.91
C GLY A 301 3.07 -17.32 5.50
N PHE A 302 2.60 -16.86 4.35
CA PHE A 302 2.71 -15.46 3.91
C PHE A 302 1.49 -14.65 4.35
N ASN A 303 1.57 -13.33 4.24
CA ASN A 303 0.44 -12.45 4.49
C ASN A 303 0.01 -11.75 3.20
N VAL A 304 -1.28 -11.43 3.12
CA VAL A 304 -1.86 -10.58 2.08
C VAL A 304 -2.31 -9.28 2.73
N ALA A 305 -1.76 -8.16 2.29
CA ALA A 305 -2.12 -6.85 2.83
C ALA A 305 -3.60 -6.53 2.59
N PHE A 306 -4.19 -5.79 3.50
CA PHE A 306 -5.56 -5.28 3.40
C PHE A 306 -5.61 -3.85 3.93
N GLU A 307 -6.56 -3.07 3.43
CA GLU A 307 -6.78 -1.70 3.89
C GLU A 307 -7.10 -1.67 5.38
N GLU A 308 -6.69 -0.60 6.06
CA GLU A 308 -6.80 -0.43 7.51
C GLU A 308 -5.96 -1.44 8.34
N MET A 309 -5.10 -2.25 7.70
CA MET A 309 -4.11 -3.05 8.42
C MET A 309 -3.17 -2.12 9.19
N ARG A 310 -3.02 -2.35 10.50
CA ARG A 310 -2.24 -1.51 11.42
C ARG A 310 -1.14 -2.33 12.07
N ILE A 311 0.06 -1.78 12.10
CA ILE A 311 1.26 -2.42 12.66
C ILE A 311 1.88 -1.47 13.67
N ASP A 312 2.01 -1.94 14.90
CA ASP A 312 2.77 -1.27 15.96
C ASP A 312 4.27 -1.41 15.70
N LEU A 313 4.99 -0.29 15.58
CA LEU A 313 6.43 -0.24 15.31
C LEU A 313 7.27 0.13 16.57
N ASN A 314 6.67 0.04 17.77
CA ASN A 314 7.35 0.32 19.03
C ASN A 314 8.27 -0.81 19.50
#